data_de285e40b1c60cb46e4559acf36249a7
#
_entry.id   de285e40b1c60cb46e4559acf36249a7
#
_cell.length_a   1.000
_cell.length_b   1.000
_cell.length_c   1.000
_cell.angle_alpha   90.00
_cell.angle_beta   90.00
_cell.angle_gamma   90.00
#
_symmetry.space_group_name_H-M   'P 1'
#
loop_
_entity.id
_entity.type
_entity.pdbx_description
1 polymer ?
#
loop_
_entity_poly.entity_id
_entity_poly.type
_entity_poly.pdbx_seq_one_letter_code
_entity_poly.pdbx_strand_id
1 'polypeptide(L)'
;MTPKLMSYNQHDFQSKAHMEMFISQIEKNVEAMQDQFREAGLLSFTVTQIWNKQGKFRVGNYWAYRDEKAFIDCQKLLSGVPEDEDNPQITNADRGVVRLQWRAGD
;
A
#
# COMPACT_ATOMS: atom_id res chain seq x y z
N MET A 1 9.81 -8.93 13.55
CA MET A 1 10.40 -9.54 12.33
C MET A 1 10.82 -8.45 11.36
N THR A 2 12.01 -8.53 10.81
CA THR A 2 12.50 -7.55 9.83
C THR A 2 11.99 -7.91 8.44
N PRO A 3 11.35 -6.98 7.72
CA PRO A 3 10.94 -7.26 6.36
C PRO A 3 12.14 -7.41 5.43
N LYS A 4 12.02 -8.28 4.43
CA LYS A 4 13.06 -8.46 3.41
C LYS A 4 12.75 -7.71 2.12
N LEU A 5 11.47 -7.39 1.89
CA LEU A 5 11.01 -6.70 0.68
C LEU A 5 9.97 -5.66 1.07
N MET A 6 10.01 -4.51 0.41
CA MET A 6 9.01 -3.46 0.60
C MET A 6 8.51 -2.93 -0.75
N SER A 7 7.25 -2.55 -0.79
CA SER A 7 6.67 -1.83 -1.91
C SER A 7 6.30 -0.41 -1.48
N TYR A 8 6.49 0.52 -2.39
CA TYR A 8 6.05 1.90 -2.23
C TYR A 8 5.21 2.26 -3.46
N ASN A 9 3.94 2.58 -3.24
CA ASN A 9 3.03 2.95 -4.31
C ASN A 9 2.58 4.39 -4.12
N GLN A 10 2.60 5.18 -5.18
CA GLN A 10 2.05 6.53 -5.20
C GLN A 10 0.83 6.56 -6.10
N HIS A 11 -0.22 7.22 -5.63
CA HIS A 11 -1.47 7.38 -6.37
C HIS A 11 -1.84 8.85 -6.41
N ASP A 12 -1.99 9.41 -7.62
CA ASP A 12 -2.42 10.79 -7.82
C ASP A 12 -3.87 10.82 -8.27
N PHE A 13 -4.67 11.68 -7.63
CA PHE A 13 -6.10 11.81 -7.88
C PHE A 13 -6.44 13.19 -8.44
N GLN A 14 -7.61 13.30 -9.06
CA GLN A 14 -8.08 14.54 -9.67
C GLN A 14 -8.55 15.57 -8.65
N SER A 15 -9.00 15.13 -7.47
CA SER A 15 -9.52 15.99 -6.42
C SER A 15 -9.32 15.38 -5.05
N LYS A 16 -9.50 16.22 -4.02
CA LYS A 16 -9.49 15.77 -2.63
C LYS A 16 -10.58 14.73 -2.37
N ALA A 17 -11.77 14.93 -2.93
CA ALA A 17 -12.87 13.98 -2.75
C ALA A 17 -12.53 12.60 -3.31
N HIS A 18 -11.92 12.54 -4.49
CA HIS A 18 -11.48 11.27 -5.09
C HIS A 18 -10.40 10.59 -4.24
N MET A 19 -9.47 11.37 -3.72
CA MET A 19 -8.43 10.85 -2.82
C MET A 19 -9.04 10.26 -1.54
N GLU A 20 -9.98 10.97 -0.92
CA GLU A 20 -10.65 10.49 0.31
C GLU A 20 -11.48 9.23 0.06
N MET A 21 -12.13 9.12 -1.10
CA MET A 21 -12.84 7.90 -1.50
C MET A 21 -11.90 6.70 -1.58
N PHE A 22 -10.72 6.90 -2.17
CA PHE A 22 -9.71 5.86 -2.28
C PHE A 22 -9.21 5.40 -0.92
N ILE A 23 -8.89 6.34 -0.02
CA ILE A 23 -8.42 6.03 1.33
C ILE A 23 -9.49 5.22 2.09
N SER A 24 -10.75 5.66 2.00
CA SER A 24 -11.86 4.96 2.64
C SER A 24 -12.04 3.54 2.10
N GLN A 25 -11.89 3.36 0.79
CA GLN A 25 -12.03 2.04 0.16
C GLN A 25 -10.89 1.10 0.57
N ILE A 26 -9.65 1.62 0.63
CA ILE A 26 -8.50 0.83 1.10
C ILE A 26 -8.72 0.38 2.55
N GLU A 27 -9.18 1.28 3.40
CA GLU A 27 -9.44 0.96 4.81
C GLU A 27 -10.41 -0.21 4.93
N LYS A 28 -11.49 -0.19 4.17
CA LYS A 28 -12.48 -1.28 4.16
C LYS A 28 -11.89 -2.58 3.63
N ASN A 29 -11.11 -2.51 2.55
CA ASN A 29 -10.49 -3.69 1.95
C ASN A 29 -9.49 -4.34 2.91
N VAL A 30 -8.68 -3.53 3.59
CA VAL A 30 -7.69 -4.04 4.55
C VAL A 30 -8.39 -4.68 5.75
N GLU A 31 -9.43 -4.04 6.30
CA GLU A 31 -10.21 -4.62 7.38
C GLU A 31 -10.80 -5.98 7.00
N ALA A 32 -11.33 -6.09 5.79
CA ALA A 32 -11.94 -7.33 5.31
C ALA A 32 -10.93 -8.44 5.05
N MET A 33 -9.68 -8.11 4.73
CA MET A 33 -8.67 -9.06 4.27
C MET A 33 -7.47 -9.19 5.20
N GLN A 34 -7.50 -8.58 6.39
CA GLN A 34 -6.32 -8.53 7.25
C GLN A 34 -5.76 -9.90 7.64
N ASP A 35 -6.63 -10.87 7.88
CA ASP A 35 -6.19 -12.22 8.24
C ASP A 35 -5.51 -12.92 7.06
N GLN A 36 -6.05 -12.74 5.86
CA GLN A 36 -5.46 -13.30 4.64
C GLN A 36 -4.08 -12.70 4.37
N PHE A 37 -3.94 -11.37 4.53
CA PHE A 37 -2.64 -10.70 4.36
C PHE A 37 -1.63 -11.16 5.41
N ARG A 38 -2.06 -11.31 6.66
CA ARG A 38 -1.19 -11.78 7.73
C ARG A 38 -0.67 -13.18 7.44
N GLU A 39 -1.54 -14.09 7.04
CA GLU A 39 -1.14 -15.45 6.67
C GLU A 39 -0.20 -15.48 5.46
N ALA A 40 -0.40 -14.58 4.51
CA ALA A 40 0.46 -14.47 3.33
C ALA A 40 1.85 -13.93 3.67
N GLY A 41 2.03 -13.30 4.84
CA GLY A 41 3.32 -12.79 5.28
C GLY A 41 3.49 -11.29 5.16
N LEU A 42 2.39 -10.53 5.04
CA LEU A 42 2.43 -9.07 5.13
C LEU A 42 2.72 -8.69 6.59
N LEU A 43 3.76 -7.89 6.81
CA LEU A 43 4.17 -7.46 8.13
C LEU A 43 3.56 -6.13 8.54
N SER A 44 3.42 -5.21 7.58
CA SER A 44 2.80 -3.91 7.83
C SER A 44 2.31 -3.29 6.53
N PHE A 45 1.32 -2.43 6.69
CA PHE A 45 0.76 -1.64 5.61
C PHE A 45 0.41 -0.27 6.16
N THR A 46 0.90 0.78 5.49
CA THR A 46 0.68 2.16 5.93
C THR A 46 0.22 3.01 4.75
N VAL A 47 -0.84 3.78 4.96
CA VAL A 47 -1.34 4.74 3.98
C VAL A 47 -1.01 6.13 4.49
N THR A 48 -0.40 6.95 3.64
CA THR A 48 -0.06 8.33 3.98
C THR A 48 -0.67 9.27 2.97
N GLN A 49 -1.08 10.45 3.44
CA GLN A 49 -1.41 11.56 2.56
C GLN A 49 -0.16 12.41 2.40
N ILE A 50 0.29 12.61 1.16
CA ILE A 50 1.47 13.42 0.89
C ILE A 50 1.09 14.90 1.08
N TRP A 51 1.79 15.61 1.97
CA TRP A 51 1.41 16.97 2.34
C TRP A 51 2.33 18.05 1.77
N ASN A 52 3.52 17.69 1.29
CA ASN A 52 4.52 18.66 0.85
C ASN A 52 4.56 18.87 -0.67
N LYS A 53 3.51 18.47 -1.40
CA LYS A 53 3.40 18.64 -2.85
C LYS A 53 2.15 19.45 -3.15
N GLN A 54 2.31 20.76 -3.31
CA GLN A 54 1.19 21.66 -3.62
C GLN A 54 0.56 21.28 -4.97
N GLY A 55 -0.76 21.38 -5.04
CA GLY A 55 -1.49 21.08 -6.27
C GLY A 55 -1.65 19.59 -6.56
N LYS A 56 -1.21 18.71 -5.66
CA LYS A 56 -1.35 17.27 -5.80
C LYS A 56 -2.30 16.70 -4.75
N PHE A 57 -3.14 15.75 -5.19
CA PHE A 57 -3.95 14.93 -4.30
C PHE A 57 -3.33 13.54 -4.32
N ARG A 58 -2.29 13.35 -3.52
CA ARG A 58 -1.40 12.19 -3.61
C ARG A 58 -1.42 11.38 -2.33
N VAL A 59 -1.51 10.06 -2.51
CA VAL A 59 -1.42 9.07 -1.44
C VAL A 59 -0.18 8.23 -1.65
N GLY A 60 0.55 7.95 -0.57
CA GLY A 60 1.64 6.99 -0.58
C GLY A 60 1.26 5.76 0.23
N ASN A 61 1.43 4.58 -0.34
CA ASN A 61 1.18 3.30 0.33
C ASN A 61 2.48 2.56 0.52
N TYR A 62 2.72 2.07 1.74
CA TYR A 62 3.94 1.35 2.10
C TYR A 62 3.55 -0.04 2.56
N TRP A 63 4.12 -1.06 1.90
CA TRP A 63 3.89 -2.47 2.19
C TRP A 63 5.20 -3.09 2.61
N ALA A 64 5.23 -3.77 3.76
CA ALA A 64 6.41 -4.49 4.22
C ALA A 64 6.11 -5.97 4.27
N TYR A 65 6.90 -6.78 3.55
CA TYR A 65 6.70 -8.21 3.40
C TYR A 65 7.80 -9.00 4.08
N ARG A 66 7.43 -10.17 4.63
CA ARG A 66 8.39 -11.08 5.24
C ARG A 66 9.47 -11.51 4.26
N ASP A 67 9.08 -11.79 3.01
CA ASP A 67 9.97 -12.28 1.96
C ASP A 67 9.31 -12.12 0.58
N GLU A 68 9.98 -12.56 -0.47
CA GLU A 68 9.47 -12.50 -1.85
C GLU A 68 8.19 -13.31 -2.02
N LYS A 69 8.11 -14.49 -1.39
CA LYS A 69 6.89 -15.32 -1.46
C LYS A 69 5.70 -14.58 -0.89
N ALA A 70 5.87 -13.88 0.23
CA ALA A 70 4.81 -13.07 0.83
C ALA A 70 4.34 -11.98 -0.13
N PHE A 71 5.26 -11.33 -0.83
CA PHE A 71 4.91 -10.35 -1.86
C PHE A 71 4.05 -10.96 -2.96
N ILE A 72 4.47 -12.11 -3.49
CA ILE A 72 3.74 -12.80 -4.56
C ILE A 72 2.33 -13.19 -4.10
N ASP A 73 2.22 -13.77 -2.90
CA ASP A 73 0.93 -14.20 -2.36
C ASP A 73 -0.01 -13.02 -2.10
N CYS A 74 0.52 -11.90 -1.61
CA CYS A 74 -0.27 -10.68 -1.42
C CYS A 74 -0.75 -10.08 -2.75
N GLN A 75 0.08 -10.14 -3.80
CA GLN A 75 -0.32 -9.68 -5.14
C GLN A 75 -1.49 -10.51 -5.67
N LYS A 76 -1.50 -11.82 -5.42
CA LYS A 76 -2.61 -12.68 -5.81
C LYS A 76 -3.90 -12.29 -5.09
N LEU A 77 -3.83 -11.97 -3.80
CA LEU A 77 -4.98 -11.50 -3.04
C LEU A 77 -5.51 -10.18 -3.60
N LEU A 78 -4.62 -9.24 -3.90
CA LEU A 78 -4.99 -7.94 -4.44
C LEU A 78 -5.59 -8.02 -5.84
N SER A 79 -5.18 -8.99 -6.66
CA SER A 79 -5.73 -9.17 -8.00
C SER A 79 -7.20 -9.55 -8.00
N GLY A 80 -7.71 -10.05 -6.88
CA GLY A 80 -9.14 -10.33 -6.70
C GLY A 80 -9.98 -9.12 -6.29
N VAL A 81 -9.34 -7.97 -6.00
CA VAL A 81 -10.04 -6.75 -5.62
C VAL A 81 -10.38 -5.95 -6.88
N PRO A 82 -11.67 -5.63 -7.13
CA PRO A 82 -12.04 -4.86 -8.31
C PRO A 82 -11.44 -3.45 -8.28
N GLU A 83 -11.02 -2.97 -9.45
CA GLU A 83 -10.61 -1.57 -9.62
C GLU A 83 -11.85 -0.68 -9.64
N ASP A 84 -11.73 0.52 -9.05
CA ASP A 84 -12.78 1.53 -9.10
C ASP A 84 -12.62 2.36 -10.37
N GLU A 85 -13.36 2.01 -11.41
CA GLU A 85 -13.32 2.70 -12.71
C GLU A 85 -13.84 4.13 -12.61
N ASP A 86 -14.66 4.43 -11.60
CA ASP A 86 -15.21 5.77 -11.39
C ASP A 86 -14.23 6.71 -10.69
N ASN A 87 -13.10 6.19 -10.26
CA ASN A 87 -12.06 6.97 -9.57
C ASN A 87 -10.70 6.76 -10.22
N PRO A 88 -10.50 7.31 -11.44
CA PRO A 88 -9.25 7.13 -12.16
C PRO A 88 -8.08 7.78 -11.42
N GLN A 89 -6.93 7.14 -11.48
CA GLN A 89 -5.72 7.58 -10.78
C GLN A 89 -4.48 7.24 -11.60
N ILE A 90 -3.45 8.05 -11.40
CA ILE A 90 -2.13 7.75 -11.93
C ILE A 90 -1.37 7.03 -10.83
N THR A 91 -0.92 5.82 -11.10
CA THR A 91 -0.22 4.98 -10.12
C THR A 91 1.21 4.72 -10.54
N ASN A 92 2.14 4.95 -9.60
CA ASN A 92 3.54 4.54 -9.72
C ASN A 92 3.85 3.57 -8.60
N ALA A 93 4.51 2.47 -8.92
CA ALA A 93 4.85 1.44 -7.94
C ALA A 93 6.34 1.13 -8.01
N ASP A 94 7.01 1.23 -6.87
CA ASP A 94 8.40 0.84 -6.70
C ASP A 94 8.49 -0.29 -5.68
N ARG A 95 9.37 -1.26 -5.95
CA ARG A 95 9.58 -2.39 -5.05
C ARG A 95 11.08 -2.57 -4.83
N GLY A 96 11.45 -2.76 -3.57
CA GLY A 96 12.85 -2.85 -3.22
C GLY A 96 13.14 -3.91 -2.17
N VAL A 97 14.35 -4.47 -2.27
CA VAL A 97 14.89 -5.35 -1.25
C VAL A 97 15.39 -4.48 -0.10
N VAL A 98 15.04 -4.84 1.13
CA VAL A 98 15.49 -4.08 2.30
C VAL A 98 16.99 -4.34 2.49
N ARG A 99 17.75 -3.24 2.51
CA ARG A 99 19.21 -3.28 2.68
C ARG A 99 19.64 -2.83 4.08
N LEU A 100 18.85 -1.99 4.71
CA LEU A 100 19.11 -1.47 6.04
C LEU A 100 17.78 -1.08 6.68
N GLN A 101 17.59 -1.48 7.91
CA GLN A 101 16.47 -1.01 8.72
C GLN A 101 16.96 -0.70 10.13
N TRP A 102 16.64 0.49 10.60
CA TRP A 102 16.84 0.90 11.98
C TRP A 102 15.48 1.12 12.63
N ARG A 103 15.31 0.60 13.85
CA ARG A 103 14.08 0.75 14.63
C ARG A 103 14.43 1.21 16.03
N ALA A 104 13.77 2.27 16.47
CA ALA A 104 14.10 2.90 17.76
C ALA A 104 13.86 1.98 18.96
N GLY A 105 12.99 1.01 18.83
CA GLY A 105 12.68 0.05 19.91
C GLY A 105 13.53 -1.20 19.94
N ASP A 106 14.50 -1.31 19.05
CA ASP A 106 15.34 -2.52 18.93
C ASP A 106 16.64 -2.38 19.70
#